data_884e7d77e787fe1605cec9c9715884ce
#
_entry.id   884e7d77e787fe1605cec9c9715884ce
#
_cell.length_a   1.000
_cell.length_b   1.000
_cell.length_c   1.000
_cell.angle_alpha   90.00
_cell.angle_beta   90.00
_cell.angle_gamma   90.00
#
_symmetry.space_group_name_H-M   'P 1'
#
loop_
_entity.id
_entity.type
_entity.pdbx_description
1 polymer ?
#
loop_
_entity_poly.entity_id
_entity_poly.type
_entity_poly.pdbx_seq_one_letter_code
_entity_poly.pdbx_strand_id
1 'polypeptide(L)'
;MRLLKKLFLILLFFRFAYVFACDLPGHFDFDVSNSIDEEILYSGCYDTVNLGPHIIEYILTKERAEARGVKRPSASFTQDRDGGVLQSLLAENGYSLPHHRDYTRSGYDRGHMAPNGDFNDTYENALATFFIANIWPQTPNVNRVEWLRTENKTRTLASEYLFVKVIIIVDEFTEERVGNIQVPLCFKRRVYDLYTGELIYEIDVYQLMEPEESDTL
;
A
#
# COMPACT_ATOMS: atom_id res chain seq x y z
N MET A 1 24.68 7.85 -22.32
CA MET A 1 25.55 8.00 -21.14
C MET A 1 25.12 9.07 -20.13
N ARG A 2 24.54 10.22 -20.51
CA ARG A 2 24.05 11.23 -19.56
C ARG A 2 22.73 10.86 -18.86
N LEU A 3 21.86 10.10 -19.50
CA LEU A 3 20.57 9.66 -18.92
C LEU A 3 20.77 8.58 -17.83
N LEU A 4 21.67 7.61 -18.06
CA LEU A 4 22.00 6.57 -17.07
C LEU A 4 22.64 7.16 -15.80
N LYS A 5 23.45 8.23 -15.91
CA LYS A 5 24.04 8.89 -14.74
C LYS A 5 23.00 9.64 -13.89
N LYS A 6 21.93 10.17 -14.52
CA LYS A 6 20.84 10.82 -13.79
C LYS A 6 19.96 9.79 -13.09
N LEU A 7 19.71 8.64 -13.72
CA LEU A 7 18.97 7.53 -13.09
C LEU A 7 19.70 6.98 -11.86
N PHE A 8 21.04 6.84 -11.94
CA PHE A 8 21.87 6.36 -10.82
C PHE A 8 21.93 7.36 -9.66
N LEU A 9 21.84 8.67 -9.94
CA LEU A 9 21.80 9.71 -8.89
C LEU A 9 20.46 9.73 -8.16
N ILE A 10 19.36 9.44 -8.86
CA ILE A 10 18.02 9.35 -8.27
C ILE A 10 17.94 8.15 -7.30
N LEU A 11 18.53 7.01 -7.66
CA LEU A 11 18.59 5.82 -6.77
C LEU A 11 19.40 6.06 -5.48
N LEU A 12 20.40 6.95 -5.50
CA LEU A 12 21.20 7.28 -4.31
C LEU A 12 20.46 8.20 -3.32
N PHE A 13 19.53 9.04 -3.81
CA PHE A 13 18.71 9.90 -2.94
C PHE A 13 17.58 9.14 -2.23
N PHE A 14 17.16 7.98 -2.77
CA PHE A 14 16.06 7.20 -2.22
C PHE A 14 16.37 6.48 -0.90
N ARG A 15 17.63 6.18 -0.60
CA ARG A 15 18.01 5.57 0.69
C ARG A 15 17.94 6.53 1.88
N PHE A 16 17.88 7.86 1.66
CA PHE A 16 17.90 8.84 2.74
C PHE A 16 16.52 9.25 3.30
N ALA A 17 15.44 8.99 2.59
CA ALA A 17 14.07 9.31 3.06
C ALA A 17 13.42 8.20 3.90
N TYR A 18 14.01 7.01 3.91
CA TYR A 18 13.46 5.79 4.53
C TYR A 18 13.60 5.73 6.06
N VAL A 19 14.48 6.55 6.66
CA VAL A 19 14.96 6.34 8.03
C VAL A 19 13.95 6.75 9.11
N PHE A 20 12.85 7.43 8.79
CA PHE A 20 11.99 8.01 9.82
C PHE A 20 10.66 7.28 10.08
N ALA A 21 10.23 6.37 9.25
CA ALA A 21 8.87 5.82 9.35
C ALA A 21 8.77 4.58 10.24
N CYS A 22 9.82 3.77 10.34
CA CYS A 22 9.84 2.51 11.08
C CYS A 22 10.65 2.53 12.39
N ASP A 23 11.14 3.69 12.83
CA ASP A 23 11.86 3.84 14.11
C ASP A 23 10.94 3.75 15.35
N LEU A 24 9.67 3.39 15.15
CA LEU A 24 8.72 3.20 16.25
C LEU A 24 8.83 1.77 16.81
N PRO A 25 8.73 1.59 18.12
CA PRO A 25 8.71 0.24 18.73
C PRO A 25 7.59 -0.63 18.14
N GLY A 26 7.90 -1.85 17.74
CA GLY A 26 6.93 -2.77 17.16
C GLY A 26 6.63 -2.51 15.66
N HIS A 27 7.44 -1.69 15.00
CA HIS A 27 7.34 -1.46 13.56
C HIS A 27 8.52 -2.11 12.83
N PHE A 28 8.26 -2.66 11.64
CA PHE A 28 9.25 -3.38 10.85
C PHE A 28 9.19 -2.99 9.38
N ASP A 29 10.36 -2.66 8.81
CA ASP A 29 10.48 -2.36 7.38
C ASP A 29 10.30 -3.62 6.53
N PHE A 30 9.74 -3.44 5.34
CA PHE A 30 9.69 -4.47 4.31
C PHE A 30 9.70 -3.87 2.90
N ASP A 31 10.27 -4.62 1.97
CA ASP A 31 10.27 -4.32 0.54
C ASP A 31 9.58 -5.44 -0.22
N VAL A 32 8.81 -5.08 -1.25
CA VAL A 32 8.21 -6.04 -2.17
C VAL A 32 8.76 -5.81 -3.57
N SER A 33 9.44 -6.82 -4.09
CA SER A 33 10.10 -6.78 -5.39
C SER A 33 9.37 -7.62 -6.43
N ASN A 34 9.62 -7.29 -7.69
CA ASN A 34 9.33 -8.17 -8.81
C ASN A 34 10.26 -9.39 -8.76
N SER A 35 9.70 -10.58 -8.89
CA SER A 35 10.45 -11.84 -8.83
C SER A 35 11.33 -12.13 -10.05
N ILE A 36 11.25 -11.31 -11.12
CA ILE A 36 11.97 -11.52 -12.37
C ILE A 36 13.25 -10.69 -12.43
N ASP A 37 13.17 -9.40 -12.12
CA ASP A 37 14.28 -8.45 -12.25
C ASP A 37 14.68 -7.79 -10.93
N GLU A 38 14.08 -8.24 -9.82
CA GLU A 38 14.32 -7.75 -8.46
C GLU A 38 14.05 -6.24 -8.29
N GLU A 39 13.29 -5.62 -9.18
CA GLU A 39 12.83 -4.25 -9.02
C GLU A 39 11.96 -4.13 -7.75
N ILE A 40 12.31 -3.22 -6.84
CA ILE A 40 11.46 -2.89 -5.70
C ILE A 40 10.23 -2.14 -6.23
N LEU A 41 9.06 -2.75 -6.08
CA LEU A 41 7.79 -2.18 -6.52
C LEU A 41 7.23 -1.19 -5.51
N TYR A 42 7.23 -1.58 -4.24
CA TYR A 42 6.84 -0.74 -3.12
C TYR A 42 7.52 -1.20 -1.85
N SER A 43 7.56 -0.32 -0.90
CA SER A 43 8.13 -0.55 0.42
C SER A 43 7.17 -0.12 1.50
N GLY A 44 7.32 -0.63 2.69
CA GLY A 44 6.42 -0.29 3.77
C GLY A 44 7.02 -0.43 5.16
N CYS A 45 6.29 0.11 6.11
CA CYS A 45 6.51 -0.01 7.53
C CYS A 45 5.33 -0.75 8.15
N TYR A 46 5.54 -1.93 8.67
CA TYR A 46 4.50 -2.78 9.25
C TYR A 46 4.35 -2.54 10.75
N ASP A 47 3.13 -2.25 11.20
CA ASP A 47 2.75 -2.07 12.60
C ASP A 47 2.25 -3.40 13.18
N THR A 48 2.96 -3.94 14.18
CA THR A 48 2.61 -5.20 14.84
C THR A 48 1.53 -5.06 15.91
N VAL A 49 1.23 -3.85 16.34
CA VAL A 49 0.18 -3.58 17.34
C VAL A 49 -1.19 -3.59 16.67
N ASN A 50 -1.30 -2.94 15.51
CA ASN A 50 -2.53 -2.81 14.76
C ASN A 50 -2.67 -3.87 13.66
N LEU A 51 -1.58 -4.60 13.34
CA LEU A 51 -1.48 -5.70 12.38
C LEU A 51 -1.74 -5.30 10.93
N GLY A 52 -1.08 -4.23 10.48
CA GLY A 52 -1.11 -3.79 9.08
C GLY A 52 -0.04 -2.76 8.75
N PRO A 53 0.02 -2.28 7.50
CA PRO A 53 1.04 -1.32 7.08
C PRO A 53 0.76 0.09 7.62
N HIS A 54 1.63 0.59 8.50
CA HIS A 54 1.57 1.99 8.95
C HIS A 54 1.86 2.96 7.80
N ILE A 55 2.87 2.64 6.99
CA ILE A 55 3.22 3.41 5.80
C ILE A 55 3.46 2.45 4.64
N ILE A 56 3.01 2.85 3.45
CA ILE A 56 3.41 2.28 2.17
C ILE A 56 3.89 3.40 1.28
N GLU A 57 5.01 3.20 0.59
CA GLU A 57 5.49 4.14 -0.43
C GLU A 57 5.95 3.43 -1.70
N TYR A 58 5.76 4.12 -2.84
CA TYR A 58 6.17 3.65 -4.16
C TYR A 58 6.32 4.79 -5.13
N ILE A 59 6.99 4.51 -6.27
CA ILE A 59 7.03 5.41 -7.41
C ILE A 59 6.07 4.87 -8.46
N LEU A 60 5.18 5.75 -8.94
CA LEU A 60 4.35 5.47 -10.09
C LEU A 60 4.90 6.24 -11.30
N THR A 61 5.31 5.52 -12.33
CA THR A 61 5.78 6.09 -13.59
C THR A 61 4.61 6.32 -14.54
N LYS A 62 4.79 7.25 -15.48
CA LYS A 62 3.82 7.47 -16.56
C LYS A 62 3.57 6.19 -17.35
N GLU A 63 4.62 5.46 -17.69
CA GLU A 63 4.52 4.20 -18.45
C GLU A 63 3.63 3.20 -17.73
N ARG A 64 3.78 3.07 -16.41
CA ARG A 64 3.00 2.14 -15.58
C ARG A 64 1.56 2.65 -15.42
N ALA A 65 1.35 3.96 -15.24
CA ALA A 65 0.02 4.56 -15.10
C ALA A 65 -0.82 4.46 -16.38
N GLU A 66 -0.18 4.50 -17.56
CA GLU A 66 -0.81 4.41 -18.88
C GLU A 66 -0.77 2.99 -19.48
N ALA A 67 -0.16 2.03 -18.79
CA ALA A 67 -0.07 0.66 -19.28
C ALA A 67 -1.47 0.07 -19.53
N ARG A 68 -1.59 -0.71 -20.62
CA ARG A 68 -2.76 -1.55 -20.82
C ARG A 68 -2.66 -2.72 -19.84
N GLY A 69 -3.32 -2.58 -18.71
CA GLY A 69 -3.21 -3.51 -17.60
C GLY A 69 -3.52 -4.96 -17.98
N VAL A 70 -2.81 -5.88 -17.36
CA VAL A 70 -3.11 -7.30 -17.43
C VAL A 70 -4.37 -7.63 -16.63
N LYS A 71 -4.99 -8.77 -16.92
CA LYS A 71 -6.12 -9.26 -16.12
C LYS A 71 -5.65 -9.45 -14.67
N ARG A 72 -6.43 -8.91 -13.73
CA ARG A 72 -6.19 -9.07 -12.29
C ARG A 72 -5.95 -10.54 -11.95
N PRO A 73 -4.86 -10.88 -11.24
CA PRO A 73 -4.59 -12.24 -10.81
C PRO A 73 -5.74 -12.82 -9.97
N SER A 74 -6.12 -14.08 -10.25
CA SER A 74 -7.01 -14.84 -9.40
C SER A 74 -6.18 -15.55 -8.33
N ALA A 75 -5.68 -14.77 -7.36
CA ALA A 75 -4.78 -15.24 -6.32
C ALA A 75 -5.34 -14.92 -4.93
N SER A 76 -4.96 -15.73 -3.95
CA SER A 76 -5.16 -15.41 -2.54
C SER A 76 -4.06 -14.46 -2.07
N PHE A 77 -4.38 -13.63 -1.08
CA PHE A 77 -3.36 -12.88 -0.37
C PHE A 77 -2.47 -13.83 0.43
N THR A 78 -1.17 -13.64 0.37
CA THR A 78 -0.17 -14.49 1.03
C THR A 78 0.66 -13.69 2.02
N GLN A 79 1.50 -14.40 2.79
CA GLN A 79 2.37 -13.83 3.82
C GLN A 79 3.84 -13.76 3.37
N ASP A 80 4.12 -14.01 2.09
CA ASP A 80 5.48 -14.27 1.58
C ASP A 80 5.84 -13.52 0.28
N ARG A 81 5.11 -12.44 -0.07
CA ARG A 81 5.40 -11.69 -1.32
C ARG A 81 6.73 -10.95 -1.32
N ASP A 82 7.29 -10.73 -0.15
CA ASP A 82 8.64 -10.20 0.07
C ASP A 82 9.70 -11.31 0.18
N GLY A 83 9.41 -12.53 -0.29
CA GLY A 83 10.27 -13.70 -0.11
C GLY A 83 10.24 -14.28 1.31
N GLY A 84 9.25 -13.91 2.12
CA GLY A 84 9.09 -14.36 3.51
C GLY A 84 10.00 -13.62 4.50
N VAL A 85 10.65 -12.53 4.09
CA VAL A 85 11.58 -11.74 4.91
C VAL A 85 10.84 -11.14 6.11
N LEU A 86 9.74 -10.41 5.88
CA LEU A 86 8.95 -9.81 6.95
C LEU A 86 8.38 -10.88 7.89
N GLN A 87 7.84 -11.97 7.35
CA GLN A 87 7.28 -13.06 8.14
C GLN A 87 8.35 -13.67 9.08
N SER A 88 9.56 -13.90 8.59
CA SER A 88 10.67 -14.42 9.37
C SER A 88 11.09 -13.43 10.46
N LEU A 89 11.26 -12.17 10.11
CA LEU A 89 11.63 -11.09 11.03
C LEU A 89 10.60 -10.93 12.16
N LEU A 90 9.30 -10.96 11.82
CA LEU A 90 8.23 -10.89 12.81
C LEU A 90 8.25 -12.10 13.74
N ALA A 91 8.44 -13.32 13.22
CA ALA A 91 8.49 -14.55 14.01
C ALA A 91 9.66 -14.56 15.01
N GLU A 92 10.84 -14.06 14.61
CA GLU A 92 12.01 -13.89 15.48
C GLU A 92 11.73 -12.94 16.66
N ASN A 93 10.80 -11.99 16.48
CA ASN A 93 10.40 -11.02 17.49
C ASN A 93 9.08 -11.39 18.21
N GLY A 94 8.55 -12.59 17.99
CA GLY A 94 7.33 -13.08 18.66
C GLY A 94 6.01 -12.56 18.05
N TYR A 95 6.06 -12.03 16.83
CA TYR A 95 4.90 -11.54 16.09
C TYR A 95 4.54 -12.45 14.91
N SER A 96 3.39 -12.22 14.29
CA SER A 96 2.96 -12.92 13.09
C SER A 96 2.11 -12.03 12.20
N LEU A 97 2.20 -12.23 10.89
CA LEU A 97 1.26 -11.62 9.94
C LEU A 97 -0.14 -12.23 10.09
N PRO A 98 -1.21 -11.43 9.89
CA PRO A 98 -2.57 -11.95 9.83
C PRO A 98 -2.75 -12.87 8.62
N HIS A 99 -3.82 -13.65 8.65
CA HIS A 99 -4.18 -14.50 7.53
C HIS A 99 -5.31 -13.88 6.70
N HIS A 100 -5.31 -14.07 5.39
CA HIS A 100 -6.37 -13.53 4.52
C HIS A 100 -7.78 -14.01 4.90
N ARG A 101 -7.89 -15.15 5.61
CA ARG A 101 -9.17 -15.69 6.11
C ARG A 101 -9.77 -14.89 7.25
N ASP A 102 -8.97 -14.07 7.95
CA ASP A 102 -9.45 -13.21 9.04
C ASP A 102 -10.50 -12.21 8.54
N TYR A 103 -10.41 -11.83 7.26
CA TYR A 103 -11.38 -10.98 6.58
C TYR A 103 -12.68 -11.69 6.16
N THR A 104 -12.75 -13.02 6.29
CA THR A 104 -13.89 -13.79 5.76
C THR A 104 -15.14 -13.51 6.57
N ARG A 105 -16.19 -13.00 5.90
CA ARG A 105 -17.48 -12.61 6.50
C ARG A 105 -17.38 -11.48 7.55
N SER A 106 -16.33 -10.68 7.48
CA SER A 106 -16.14 -9.53 8.38
C SER A 106 -16.99 -8.31 8.00
N GLY A 107 -17.53 -8.27 6.79
CA GLY A 107 -18.17 -7.06 6.25
C GLY A 107 -17.17 -6.10 5.59
N TYR A 108 -15.86 -6.32 5.78
CA TYR A 108 -14.80 -5.49 5.22
C TYR A 108 -14.16 -6.13 3.98
N ASP A 109 -13.81 -5.28 3.03
CA ASP A 109 -12.96 -5.64 1.91
C ASP A 109 -11.48 -5.68 2.35
N ARG A 110 -10.66 -6.42 1.60
CA ARG A 110 -9.20 -6.38 1.69
C ARG A 110 -8.69 -5.21 0.86
N GLY A 111 -8.57 -4.04 1.50
CA GLY A 111 -8.17 -2.81 0.83
C GLY A 111 -6.66 -2.74 0.63
N HIS A 112 -6.24 -2.55 -0.63
CA HIS A 112 -4.82 -2.38 -0.95
C HIS A 112 -4.33 -0.97 -0.62
N MET A 113 -3.13 -0.89 -0.06
CA MET A 113 -2.42 0.39 0.08
C MET A 113 -1.58 0.68 -1.19
N ALA A 114 -0.70 -0.23 -1.62
CA ALA A 114 -0.16 -0.23 -2.97
C ALA A 114 -1.18 -0.91 -3.89
N PRO A 115 -1.94 -0.16 -4.73
CA PRO A 115 -3.10 -0.71 -5.43
C PRO A 115 -2.69 -1.57 -6.62
N ASN A 116 -3.44 -2.64 -6.85
CA ASN A 116 -3.18 -3.53 -7.98
C ASN A 116 -3.19 -2.79 -9.34
N GLY A 117 -4.02 -1.74 -9.47
CA GLY A 117 -4.11 -0.95 -10.70
C GLY A 117 -2.86 -0.15 -11.06
N ASP A 118 -1.98 0.13 -10.08
CA ASP A 118 -0.73 0.86 -10.29
C ASP A 118 0.43 -0.07 -10.65
N PHE A 119 0.23 -1.40 -10.52
CA PHE A 119 1.24 -2.45 -10.75
C PHE A 119 0.74 -3.55 -11.70
N ASN A 120 -0.27 -3.27 -12.53
CA ASN A 120 -0.83 -4.26 -13.44
C ASN A 120 -0.24 -4.20 -14.86
N ASP A 121 0.90 -3.59 -15.03
CA ASP A 121 1.71 -3.58 -16.25
C ASP A 121 2.20 -4.98 -16.63
N THR A 122 2.52 -5.81 -15.63
CA THR A 122 2.80 -7.24 -15.79
C THR A 122 1.98 -8.09 -14.81
N TYR A 123 1.89 -9.41 -15.08
CA TYR A 123 1.18 -10.34 -14.17
C TYR A 123 1.93 -10.48 -12.83
N GLU A 124 3.24 -10.50 -12.86
CA GLU A 124 4.12 -10.62 -11.69
C GLU A 124 4.00 -9.39 -10.79
N ASN A 125 4.04 -8.19 -11.37
CA ASN A 125 3.85 -6.94 -10.62
C ASN A 125 2.45 -6.88 -9.99
N ALA A 126 1.42 -7.22 -10.76
CA ALA A 126 0.06 -7.32 -10.24
C ALA A 126 -0.04 -8.34 -9.09
N LEU A 127 0.63 -9.50 -9.21
CA LEU A 127 0.62 -10.54 -8.19
C LEU A 127 1.34 -10.10 -6.91
N ALA A 128 2.40 -9.31 -7.01
CA ALA A 128 3.15 -8.78 -5.87
C ALA A 128 2.28 -7.93 -4.92
N THR A 129 1.22 -7.29 -5.43
CA THR A 129 0.30 -6.51 -4.59
C THR A 129 -0.59 -7.36 -3.67
N PHE A 130 -0.66 -8.70 -3.90
CA PHE A 130 -1.44 -9.63 -3.07
C PHE A 130 -0.68 -10.10 -1.82
N PHE A 131 0.08 -9.20 -1.22
CA PHE A 131 0.76 -9.40 0.06
C PHE A 131 -0.14 -8.95 1.21
N ILE A 132 -0.29 -9.77 2.26
CA ILE A 132 -1.19 -9.43 3.37
C ILE A 132 -0.72 -8.18 4.14
N ALA A 133 0.60 -7.92 4.17
CA ALA A 133 1.16 -6.71 4.77
C ALA A 133 0.90 -5.43 3.95
N ASN A 134 0.28 -5.55 2.77
CA ASN A 134 -0.19 -4.42 1.95
C ASN A 134 -1.68 -4.09 2.17
N ILE A 135 -2.33 -4.72 3.15
CA ILE A 135 -3.80 -4.75 3.23
C ILE A 135 -4.29 -4.20 4.56
N TRP A 136 -5.34 -3.35 4.48
CA TRP A 136 -6.16 -2.96 5.62
C TRP A 136 -7.64 -3.32 5.42
N PRO A 137 -8.42 -3.53 6.51
CA PRO A 137 -9.88 -3.58 6.43
C PRO A 137 -10.43 -2.25 5.91
N GLN A 138 -11.15 -2.30 4.80
CA GLN A 138 -11.86 -1.15 4.25
C GLN A 138 -13.34 -1.49 4.09
N THR A 139 -14.25 -0.56 4.44
CA THR A 139 -15.66 -0.73 4.09
C THR A 139 -15.80 -0.82 2.58
N PRO A 140 -16.82 -1.53 2.05
CA PRO A 140 -17.04 -1.62 0.60
C PRO A 140 -17.15 -0.25 -0.08
N ASN A 141 -17.77 0.74 0.57
CA ASN A 141 -17.87 2.09 0.01
C ASN A 141 -16.49 2.75 -0.09
N VAL A 142 -15.69 2.71 0.99
CA VAL A 142 -14.32 3.25 0.96
C VAL A 142 -13.50 2.54 -0.11
N ASN A 143 -13.38 1.23 -0.06
CA ASN A 143 -12.54 0.48 -0.99
C ASN A 143 -12.93 0.65 -2.46
N ARG A 144 -14.23 0.49 -2.76
CA ARG A 144 -14.72 0.40 -4.16
C ARG A 144 -15.06 1.74 -4.78
N VAL A 145 -15.22 2.80 -3.98
CA VAL A 145 -15.64 4.12 -4.48
C VAL A 145 -14.63 5.20 -4.09
N GLU A 146 -14.50 5.51 -2.81
CA GLU A 146 -13.75 6.68 -2.37
C GLU A 146 -12.24 6.50 -2.57
N TRP A 147 -11.68 5.39 -2.07
CA TRP A 147 -10.26 5.07 -2.23
C TRP A 147 -9.89 4.87 -3.71
N LEU A 148 -10.74 4.16 -4.47
CA LEU A 148 -10.56 3.99 -5.93
C LEU A 148 -10.50 5.34 -6.68
N ARG A 149 -11.25 6.35 -6.26
CA ARG A 149 -11.15 7.71 -6.84
C ARG A 149 -9.77 8.30 -6.62
N THR A 150 -9.19 8.13 -5.43
CA THR A 150 -7.85 8.64 -5.13
C THR A 150 -6.77 7.94 -5.97
N GLU A 151 -6.90 6.62 -6.18
CA GLU A 151 -6.02 5.84 -7.05
C GLU A 151 -6.09 6.33 -8.50
N ASN A 152 -7.31 6.54 -9.03
CA ASN A 152 -7.50 7.07 -10.38
C ASN A 152 -6.89 8.48 -10.53
N LYS A 153 -7.04 9.35 -9.52
CA LYS A 153 -6.41 10.68 -9.51
C LYS A 153 -4.89 10.57 -9.52
N THR A 154 -4.31 9.66 -8.74
CA THR A 154 -2.85 9.42 -8.71
C THR A 154 -2.33 9.00 -10.08
N ARG A 155 -3.01 8.08 -10.79
CA ARG A 155 -2.63 7.66 -12.16
C ARG A 155 -2.70 8.83 -13.16
N THR A 156 -3.72 9.68 -13.06
CA THR A 156 -3.79 10.91 -13.87
C THR A 156 -2.57 11.81 -13.63
N LEU A 157 -2.21 12.04 -12.38
CA LEU A 157 -1.03 12.84 -12.04
C LEU A 157 0.26 12.21 -12.57
N ALA A 158 0.43 10.88 -12.43
CA ALA A 158 1.61 10.20 -12.97
C ALA A 158 1.73 10.34 -14.50
N SER A 159 0.59 10.38 -15.22
CA SER A 159 0.58 10.66 -16.67
C SER A 159 1.00 12.10 -17.00
N GLU A 160 0.73 13.05 -16.11
CA GLU A 160 1.10 14.47 -16.28
C GLU A 160 2.55 14.76 -15.87
N TYR A 161 3.01 14.19 -14.75
CA TYR A 161 4.30 14.50 -14.11
C TYR A 161 5.45 13.52 -14.46
N LEU A 162 5.21 12.49 -15.24
CA LEU A 162 6.14 11.41 -15.63
C LEU A 162 6.50 10.46 -14.49
N PHE A 163 6.83 10.97 -13.31
CA PHE A 163 7.15 10.20 -12.12
C PHE A 163 6.56 10.89 -10.90
N VAL A 164 5.75 10.15 -10.14
CA VAL A 164 5.26 10.62 -8.86
C VAL A 164 5.66 9.66 -7.74
N LYS A 165 6.02 10.22 -6.58
CA LYS A 165 6.17 9.44 -5.34
C LYS A 165 4.83 9.44 -4.63
N VAL A 166 4.34 8.27 -4.29
CA VAL A 166 3.10 8.06 -3.53
C VAL A 166 3.45 7.58 -2.14
N ILE A 167 2.89 8.23 -1.13
CA ILE A 167 2.99 7.79 0.27
C ILE A 167 1.57 7.62 0.80
N ILE A 168 1.31 6.46 1.43
CA ILE A 168 0.05 6.14 2.08
C ILE A 168 0.35 5.91 3.55
N ILE A 169 -0.41 6.59 4.42
CA ILE A 169 -0.23 6.56 5.87
C ILE A 169 -1.54 6.12 6.51
N VAL A 170 -1.45 5.21 7.48
CA VAL A 170 -2.56 4.78 8.33
C VAL A 170 -2.09 4.84 9.78
N ASP A 171 -2.55 5.84 10.51
CA ASP A 171 -2.13 6.16 11.88
C ASP A 171 -3.32 6.49 12.81
N GLU A 172 -4.55 6.43 12.29
CA GLU A 172 -5.78 6.65 13.03
C GLU A 172 -6.67 5.41 12.92
N PHE A 173 -7.21 4.95 14.06
CA PHE A 173 -7.94 3.70 14.16
C PHE A 173 -9.27 3.87 14.90
N THR A 174 -10.24 3.02 14.57
CA THR A 174 -11.49 2.86 15.31
C THR A 174 -11.27 1.93 16.52
N GLU A 175 -12.31 1.65 17.29
CA GLU A 175 -12.27 0.61 18.33
C GLU A 175 -12.55 -0.80 17.79
N GLU A 176 -12.96 -0.91 16.52
CA GLU A 176 -13.30 -2.18 15.89
C GLU A 176 -12.09 -2.99 15.44
N ARG A 177 -12.31 -4.31 15.34
CA ARG A 177 -11.33 -5.27 14.83
C ARG A 177 -11.95 -6.26 13.85
N VAL A 178 -11.14 -6.64 12.86
CA VAL A 178 -11.40 -7.77 11.97
C VAL A 178 -10.47 -8.90 12.38
N GLY A 179 -10.97 -9.88 13.10
CA GLY A 179 -10.11 -10.82 13.83
C GLY A 179 -9.26 -10.05 14.84
N ASN A 180 -7.94 -10.10 14.69
CA ASN A 180 -7.01 -9.33 15.52
C ASN A 180 -6.55 -8.00 14.87
N ILE A 181 -6.93 -7.75 13.60
CA ILE A 181 -6.51 -6.59 12.84
C ILE A 181 -7.33 -5.38 13.27
N GLN A 182 -6.69 -4.27 13.63
CA GLN A 182 -7.39 -3.04 13.95
C GLN A 182 -8.01 -2.44 12.70
N VAL A 183 -9.22 -1.88 12.82
CA VAL A 183 -9.88 -1.21 11.70
C VAL A 183 -9.42 0.26 11.64
N PRO A 184 -8.81 0.70 10.52
CA PRO A 184 -8.42 2.10 10.35
C PRO A 184 -9.64 3.03 10.35
N LEU A 185 -9.48 4.20 10.97
CA LEU A 185 -10.44 5.30 10.87
C LEU A 185 -10.20 6.14 9.60
N CYS A 186 -8.93 6.32 9.24
CA CYS A 186 -8.52 7.22 8.18
C CYS A 186 -7.39 6.61 7.33
N PHE A 187 -7.48 6.82 6.01
CA PHE A 187 -6.46 6.50 5.03
C PHE A 187 -5.96 7.79 4.41
N LYS A 188 -4.68 8.10 4.57
CA LYS A 188 -4.05 9.32 4.08
C LYS A 188 -3.23 9.02 2.84
N ARG A 189 -3.43 9.77 1.76
CA ARG A 189 -2.63 9.65 0.53
C ARG A 189 -1.95 10.97 0.23
N ARG A 190 -0.65 10.91 0.00
CA ARG A 190 0.21 12.05 -0.37
C ARG A 190 0.94 11.71 -1.66
N VAL A 191 0.89 12.59 -2.64
CA VAL A 191 1.52 12.43 -3.95
C VAL A 191 2.46 13.60 -4.20
N TYR A 192 3.70 13.28 -4.52
CA TYR A 192 4.77 14.25 -4.74
C TYR A 192 5.30 14.14 -6.16
N ASP A 193 5.60 15.27 -6.78
CA ASP A 193 6.47 15.28 -7.95
C ASP A 193 7.85 14.75 -7.55
N LEU A 194 8.32 13.70 -8.20
CA LEU A 194 9.58 13.07 -7.83
C LEU A 194 10.81 13.95 -8.11
N TYR A 195 10.72 14.86 -9.09
CA TYR A 195 11.85 15.72 -9.46
C TYR A 195 11.99 16.95 -8.56
N THR A 196 10.87 17.56 -8.17
CA THR A 196 10.87 18.79 -7.38
C THR A 196 10.72 18.52 -5.89
N GLY A 197 10.16 17.36 -5.52
CA GLY A 197 9.77 17.03 -4.15
C GLY A 197 8.51 17.78 -3.69
N GLU A 198 7.83 18.50 -4.59
CA GLU A 198 6.64 19.26 -4.27
C GLU A 198 5.44 18.31 -4.02
N LEU A 199 4.67 18.57 -2.97
CA LEU A 199 3.40 17.91 -2.72
C LEU A 199 2.38 18.43 -3.74
N ILE A 200 1.93 17.56 -4.66
CA ILE A 200 1.01 17.91 -5.76
C ILE A 200 -0.42 17.43 -5.52
N TYR A 201 -0.62 16.51 -4.59
CA TYR A 201 -1.94 16.04 -4.20
C TYR A 201 -1.91 15.44 -2.80
N GLU A 202 -2.92 15.76 -2.01
CA GLU A 202 -3.16 15.11 -0.73
C GLU A 202 -4.66 14.90 -0.51
N ILE A 203 -4.99 13.82 0.19
CA ILE A 203 -6.35 13.53 0.61
C ILE A 203 -6.34 12.60 1.83
N ASP A 204 -7.30 12.81 2.71
CA ASP A 204 -7.64 11.95 3.82
C ASP A 204 -9.04 11.37 3.57
N VAL A 205 -9.15 10.03 3.58
CA VAL A 205 -10.40 9.29 3.37
C VAL A 205 -10.79 8.65 4.69
N TYR A 206 -11.89 9.09 5.26
CA TYR A 206 -12.40 8.60 6.53
C TYR A 206 -13.35 7.43 6.31
N GLN A 207 -13.16 6.39 7.10
CA GLN A 207 -14.01 5.21 7.14
C GLN A 207 -15.06 5.38 8.25
N LEU A 208 -16.07 6.19 7.96
CA LEU A 208 -17.17 6.37 8.88
C LEU A 208 -18.05 5.10 8.88
N MET A 209 -18.37 4.60 10.06
CA MET A 209 -19.45 3.62 10.19
C MET A 209 -20.74 4.33 9.78
N GLU A 210 -21.45 3.78 8.81
CA GLU A 210 -22.86 4.15 8.67
C GLU A 210 -23.56 3.74 9.97
N PRO A 211 -24.34 4.64 10.62
CA PRO A 211 -25.12 4.25 11.77
C PRO A 211 -25.99 3.06 11.33
N GLU A 212 -25.98 1.97 12.11
CA GLU A 212 -26.92 0.88 11.91
C GLU A 212 -28.30 1.53 11.77
N GLU A 213 -28.95 1.37 10.61
CA GLU A 213 -30.36 1.73 10.49
C GLU A 213 -31.06 0.97 11.62
N SER A 214 -31.38 1.71 12.68
CA SER A 214 -32.20 1.15 13.75
C SER A 214 -33.49 0.72 13.05
N ASP A 215 -33.72 -0.60 12.99
CA ASP A 215 -35.02 -1.17 12.66
C ASP A 215 -36.06 -0.51 13.53
N THR A 216 -36.56 0.63 13.09
CA THR A 216 -37.78 1.23 13.64
C THR A 216 -38.93 0.43 13.06
N LEU A 217 -39.38 -0.53 13.89
CA LEU A 217 -40.66 -1.23 13.79
C LEU A 217 -41.84 -0.25 13.69
#